data_64f339b6c354c4d785c49934e3b0302f
#
_entry.id   64f339b6c354c4d785c49934e3b0302f
#
_cell.length_a   1.000
_cell.length_b   1.000
_cell.length_c   1.000
_cell.angle_alpha   90.00
_cell.angle_beta   90.00
_cell.angle_gamma   90.00
#
_symmetry.space_group_name_H-M   'P 1'
#
loop_
_entity.id
_entity.type
_entity.pdbx_description
1 polymer ?
#
loop_
_entity_poly.entity_id
_entity_poly.type
_entity_poly.pdbx_seq_one_letter_code
_entity_poly.pdbx_strand_id
1 'polypeptide(L)'
;MSSKTTNYNLTKPAQSDFYNVDVFNDNADIIDAELKKGSDTLGSEDFSALASSVSAGLKILQTFKGTKDISGLAIPTASEMISLLQGVGEAAKIGAAGFHNCIYRGKYLGSSVTAAQWAAIKAGTFDDLYIGDYWTIGGINYRIAGFDYFYGAGDTECKVHHIVLVPDTCLYSQKFEETNTTANGYYGSVMKQSGLASALSTIETAFGSAHILEHREYFCNACNTSTGRPSAGAWYSTKIDIQTEEMVYGTREFAAVNPGQSDIWNGFHNHNVAYSQLPLYALDKSRICNRTWYWLRNPVSPSNFALVNGDGPAGGNAASDAGGVRPCFAIYQA
;
A
#
# COMPACT_ATOMS: atom_id res chain seq x y z
N MET A 1 -15.36 -27.39 43.72
CA MET A 1 -16.67 -26.85 43.29
C MET A 1 -16.42 -25.56 42.52
N SER A 2 -16.96 -25.48 41.34
CA SER A 2 -16.92 -24.27 40.53
C SER A 2 -17.62 -23.10 41.27
N SER A 3 -17.11 -21.90 41.10
CA SER A 3 -17.71 -20.67 41.64
C SER A 3 -18.21 -19.76 40.51
N LYS A 4 -18.87 -18.67 40.84
CA LYS A 4 -19.34 -17.69 39.87
C LYS A 4 -18.59 -16.35 40.02
N THR A 5 -18.47 -15.59 38.91
CA THR A 5 -17.98 -14.22 38.96
C THR A 5 -19.05 -13.29 39.54
N THR A 6 -18.62 -12.25 40.25
CA THR A 6 -19.55 -11.34 40.99
C THR A 6 -20.44 -10.52 40.07
N ASN A 7 -19.90 -10.06 38.93
CA ASN A 7 -20.60 -9.09 38.07
C ASN A 7 -21.41 -9.73 36.95
N TYR A 8 -20.87 -10.76 36.30
CA TYR A 8 -21.46 -11.34 35.07
C TYR A 8 -21.90 -12.79 35.26
N ASN A 9 -21.80 -13.33 36.49
CA ASN A 9 -22.22 -14.70 36.82
C ASN A 9 -21.55 -15.79 35.96
N LEU A 10 -20.36 -15.51 35.38
CA LEU A 10 -19.60 -16.47 34.60
C LEU A 10 -19.11 -17.62 35.49
N THR A 11 -19.13 -18.84 34.97
CA THR A 11 -18.63 -19.99 35.72
C THR A 11 -17.11 -19.99 35.78
N LYS A 12 -16.55 -20.05 37.00
CA LYS A 12 -15.13 -20.26 37.27
C LYS A 12 -14.92 -21.75 37.58
N PRO A 13 -14.32 -22.53 36.68
CA PRO A 13 -13.96 -23.91 36.97
C PRO A 13 -13.01 -23.99 38.16
N ALA A 14 -13.16 -25.01 39.01
CA ALA A 14 -12.15 -25.29 40.01
C ALA A 14 -10.95 -25.99 39.39
N GLN A 15 -9.78 -25.89 40.05
CA GLN A 15 -8.53 -26.49 39.56
C GLN A 15 -8.59 -28.01 39.37
N SER A 16 -9.57 -28.66 40.03
CA SER A 16 -9.85 -30.10 39.95
C SER A 16 -10.87 -30.47 38.85
N ASP A 17 -11.47 -29.49 38.18
CA ASP A 17 -12.49 -29.76 37.19
C ASP A 17 -11.84 -30.08 35.84
N PHE A 18 -12.29 -31.14 35.19
CA PHE A 18 -11.94 -31.36 33.79
C PHE A 18 -12.48 -30.21 32.95
N TYR A 19 -11.72 -29.80 31.93
CA TYR A 19 -12.14 -28.77 31.01
C TYR A 19 -13.47 -29.14 30.34
N ASN A 20 -14.53 -28.40 30.69
CA ASN A 20 -15.84 -28.59 30.10
C ASN A 20 -16.11 -27.52 29.05
N VAL A 21 -16.25 -27.97 27.81
CA VAL A 21 -16.52 -27.12 26.62
C VAL A 21 -17.83 -26.35 26.79
N ASP A 22 -18.85 -26.94 27.43
CA ASP A 22 -20.17 -26.31 27.61
C ASP A 22 -20.07 -25.10 28.53
N VAL A 23 -19.30 -25.18 29.61
CA VAL A 23 -19.02 -24.03 30.48
C VAL A 23 -18.32 -22.89 29.77
N PHE A 24 -17.45 -23.22 28.82
CA PHE A 24 -16.76 -22.22 28.01
C PHE A 24 -17.70 -21.55 26.99
N ASN A 25 -18.56 -22.35 26.37
CA ASN A 25 -19.56 -21.86 25.44
C ASN A 25 -20.62 -21.01 26.18
N ASP A 26 -21.11 -21.42 27.30
CA ASP A 26 -22.04 -20.65 28.13
C ASP A 26 -21.45 -19.30 28.57
N ASN A 27 -20.17 -19.26 28.93
CA ASN A 27 -19.46 -18.03 29.25
C ASN A 27 -19.29 -17.13 28.02
N ALA A 28 -19.03 -17.71 26.85
CA ALA A 28 -18.91 -16.97 25.59
C ALA A 28 -20.26 -16.35 25.18
N ASP A 29 -21.36 -17.06 25.34
CA ASP A 29 -22.72 -16.57 25.08
C ASP A 29 -23.12 -15.41 26.01
N ILE A 30 -22.74 -15.49 27.28
CA ILE A 30 -22.96 -14.39 28.24
C ILE A 30 -22.15 -13.15 27.87
N ILE A 31 -20.88 -13.32 27.45
CA ILE A 31 -20.01 -12.22 27.01
C ILE A 31 -20.58 -11.58 25.74
N ASP A 32 -21.00 -12.41 24.78
CA ASP A 32 -21.60 -11.91 23.54
C ASP A 32 -22.88 -11.11 23.79
N ALA A 33 -23.75 -11.60 24.69
CA ALA A 33 -24.97 -10.91 25.09
C ALA A 33 -24.71 -9.57 25.80
N GLU A 34 -23.68 -9.48 26.63
CA GLU A 34 -23.32 -8.24 27.33
C GLU A 34 -22.62 -7.24 26.41
N LEU A 35 -21.80 -7.71 25.47
CA LEU A 35 -21.21 -6.89 24.40
C LEU A 35 -22.30 -6.32 23.48
N LYS A 36 -23.33 -7.13 23.19
CA LYS A 36 -24.49 -6.67 22.40
C LYS A 36 -25.26 -5.57 23.10
N LYS A 37 -25.50 -5.69 24.43
CA LYS A 37 -26.13 -4.62 25.21
C LYS A 37 -25.30 -3.33 25.19
N GLY A 38 -23.98 -3.43 25.30
CA GLY A 38 -23.06 -2.29 25.17
C GLY A 38 -23.18 -1.61 23.82
N SER A 39 -23.25 -2.42 22.73
CA SER A 39 -23.44 -1.96 21.36
C SER A 39 -24.77 -1.21 21.17
N ASP A 40 -25.84 -1.78 21.69
CA ASP A 40 -27.20 -1.17 21.59
C ASP A 40 -27.30 0.16 22.36
N THR A 41 -26.44 0.36 23.35
CA THR A 41 -26.42 1.57 24.22
C THR A 41 -25.55 2.70 23.65
N LEU A 42 -24.56 2.39 22.80
CA LEU A 42 -23.55 3.35 22.29
C LEU A 42 -23.66 3.67 20.81
N GLY A 43 -24.70 3.14 20.10
CA GLY A 43 -24.87 3.34 18.66
C GLY A 43 -24.24 2.24 17.84
N SER A 44 -25.02 1.63 16.96
CA SER A 44 -24.81 0.30 16.37
C SER A 44 -23.67 0.12 15.38
N GLU A 45 -22.96 1.15 14.96
CA GLU A 45 -22.01 1.03 13.86
C GLU A 45 -20.56 0.67 14.26
N ASP A 46 -20.11 1.10 15.43
CA ASP A 46 -18.70 0.89 15.84
C ASP A 46 -18.43 -0.48 16.48
N PHE A 47 -19.44 -1.14 17.04
CA PHE A 47 -19.27 -2.40 17.77
C PHE A 47 -19.41 -3.67 16.91
N SER A 48 -20.01 -3.61 15.73
CA SER A 48 -20.11 -4.78 14.86
C SER A 48 -18.74 -5.22 14.31
N ALA A 49 -17.86 -4.27 14.03
CA ALA A 49 -16.48 -4.54 13.63
C ALA A 49 -15.67 -5.15 14.78
N LEU A 50 -15.88 -4.66 16.02
CA LEU A 50 -15.24 -5.16 17.22
C LEU A 50 -15.73 -6.56 17.57
N ALA A 51 -17.04 -6.81 17.51
CA ALA A 51 -17.64 -8.13 17.73
C ALA A 51 -17.14 -9.15 16.71
N SER A 52 -16.99 -8.74 15.45
CA SER A 52 -16.40 -9.58 14.40
C SER A 52 -14.92 -9.91 14.66
N SER A 53 -14.16 -8.95 15.16
CA SER A 53 -12.73 -9.13 15.50
C SER A 53 -12.55 -10.01 16.74
N VAL A 54 -13.40 -9.85 17.76
CA VAL A 54 -13.42 -10.70 18.95
C VAL A 54 -13.86 -12.13 18.60
N SER A 55 -14.86 -12.28 17.73
CA SER A 55 -15.33 -13.58 17.24
C SER A 55 -14.25 -14.29 16.41
N ALA A 56 -13.49 -13.55 15.60
CA ALA A 56 -12.34 -14.09 14.86
C ALA A 56 -11.21 -14.52 15.81
N GLY A 57 -10.91 -13.73 16.83
CA GLY A 57 -9.93 -14.06 17.87
C GLY A 57 -10.33 -15.32 18.68
N LEU A 58 -11.60 -15.44 19.03
CA LEU A 58 -12.15 -16.63 19.70
C LEU A 58 -12.09 -17.88 18.81
N LYS A 59 -12.33 -17.75 17.50
CA LYS A 59 -12.14 -18.88 16.54
C LYS A 59 -10.68 -19.32 16.46
N ILE A 60 -9.74 -18.40 16.50
CA ILE A 60 -8.30 -18.72 16.55
C ILE A 60 -7.98 -19.48 17.84
N LEU A 61 -8.45 -19.05 18.99
CA LEU A 61 -8.29 -19.74 20.26
C LEU A 61 -8.94 -21.14 20.25
N GLN A 62 -10.09 -21.31 19.61
CA GLN A 62 -10.73 -22.60 19.42
C GLN A 62 -9.92 -23.55 18.52
N THR A 63 -9.18 -23.01 17.54
CA THR A 63 -8.31 -23.81 16.65
C THR A 63 -7.08 -24.35 17.41
N PHE A 64 -6.61 -23.67 18.46
CA PHE A 64 -5.54 -24.16 19.36
C PHE A 64 -5.99 -25.22 20.36
N LYS A 65 -7.20 -25.71 20.27
CA LYS A 65 -7.88 -26.63 21.20
C LYS A 65 -7.27 -28.04 21.28
N GLY A 66 -6.19 -28.30 20.59
CA GLY A 66 -5.72 -29.70 20.46
C GLY A 66 -4.69 -30.15 21.48
N THR A 67 -3.82 -29.30 22.07
CA THR A 67 -2.59 -29.85 22.68
C THR A 67 -1.87 -28.99 23.73
N LYS A 68 -2.42 -27.93 24.30
CA LYS A 68 -1.69 -27.21 25.36
C LYS A 68 -2.57 -26.82 26.56
N ASP A 69 -2.05 -27.15 27.72
CA ASP A 69 -2.48 -26.60 29.00
C ASP A 69 -2.40 -25.07 28.97
N ILE A 70 -3.54 -24.40 28.99
CA ILE A 70 -3.67 -22.93 28.99
C ILE A 70 -3.82 -22.39 30.43
N SER A 71 -3.57 -23.21 31.44
CA SER A 71 -3.66 -22.82 32.86
C SER A 71 -2.69 -21.70 33.26
N GLY A 72 -1.70 -21.39 32.40
CA GLY A 72 -0.78 -20.29 32.56
C GLY A 72 -1.09 -19.04 31.74
N LEU A 73 -2.16 -19.03 30.93
CA LEU A 73 -2.56 -17.82 30.20
C LEU A 73 -3.40 -16.92 31.13
N ALA A 74 -2.80 -15.79 31.52
CA ALA A 74 -3.55 -14.72 32.17
C ALA A 74 -4.60 -14.18 31.17
N ILE A 75 -5.88 -14.40 31.47
CA ILE A 75 -6.95 -13.73 30.72
C ILE A 75 -6.87 -12.25 31.09
N PRO A 76 -6.74 -11.33 30.12
CA PRO A 76 -6.68 -9.90 30.42
C PRO A 76 -7.89 -9.47 31.22
N THR A 77 -7.68 -8.66 32.25
CA THR A 77 -8.75 -7.98 32.97
C THR A 77 -9.53 -7.05 32.04
N ALA A 78 -10.76 -6.69 32.41
CA ALA A 78 -11.54 -5.70 31.62
C ALA A 78 -10.75 -4.38 31.42
N SER A 79 -9.98 -3.95 32.42
CA SER A 79 -9.09 -2.77 32.31
C SER A 79 -7.99 -2.96 31.30
N GLU A 80 -7.36 -4.14 31.27
CA GLU A 80 -6.30 -4.45 30.30
C GLU A 80 -6.86 -4.56 28.88
N MET A 81 -8.06 -5.15 28.72
CA MET A 81 -8.76 -5.16 27.42
C MET A 81 -9.15 -3.76 26.97
N ILE A 82 -9.64 -2.90 27.87
CA ILE A 82 -9.93 -1.49 27.55
C ILE A 82 -8.63 -0.77 27.14
N SER A 83 -7.53 -1.00 27.86
CA SER A 83 -6.24 -0.41 27.52
C SER A 83 -5.70 -0.94 26.16
N LEU A 84 -5.93 -2.22 25.86
CA LEU A 84 -5.60 -2.79 24.54
C LEU A 84 -6.46 -2.15 23.44
N LEU A 85 -7.75 -1.97 23.67
CA LEU A 85 -8.68 -1.31 22.74
C LEU A 85 -8.37 0.18 22.59
N GLN A 86 -7.96 0.84 23.66
CA GLN A 86 -7.45 2.21 23.62
C GLN A 86 -6.13 2.28 22.85
N GLY A 87 -5.23 1.30 23.02
CA GLY A 87 -4.00 1.16 22.25
C GLY A 87 -4.26 0.92 20.77
N VAL A 88 -5.28 0.14 20.41
CA VAL A 88 -5.76 -0.01 19.03
C VAL A 88 -6.36 1.29 18.52
N GLY A 89 -7.12 2.00 19.35
CA GLY A 89 -7.66 3.34 19.04
C GLY A 89 -6.57 4.39 18.88
N GLU A 90 -5.49 4.34 19.68
CA GLU A 90 -4.30 5.19 19.50
C GLU A 90 -3.47 4.79 18.29
N ALA A 91 -3.36 3.48 17.98
CA ALA A 91 -2.76 3.00 16.73
C ALA A 91 -3.58 3.43 15.51
N ALA A 92 -4.90 3.52 15.61
CA ALA A 92 -5.76 4.09 14.58
C ALA A 92 -5.51 5.59 14.35
N LYS A 93 -4.88 6.31 15.30
CA LYS A 93 -4.38 7.69 15.09
C LYS A 93 -3.17 7.77 14.15
N ILE A 94 -2.55 6.64 13.79
CA ILE A 94 -1.54 6.59 12.71
C ILE A 94 -2.16 6.97 11.35
N GLY A 95 -3.47 7.21 11.32
CA GLY A 95 -4.26 7.40 10.11
C GLY A 95 -4.56 6.04 9.45
N ALA A 96 -5.73 5.92 8.88
CA ALA A 96 -6.15 4.68 8.23
C ALA A 96 -5.14 4.25 7.14
N ALA A 97 -4.59 5.19 6.37
CA ALA A 97 -3.56 4.92 5.37
C ALA A 97 -2.34 4.19 5.94
N GLY A 98 -1.81 4.63 7.08
CA GLY A 98 -0.67 3.99 7.75
C GLY A 98 -0.97 2.54 8.14
N PHE A 99 -2.14 2.29 8.70
CA PHE A 99 -2.60 0.95 9.06
C PHE A 99 -2.73 0.05 7.81
N HIS A 100 -3.41 0.54 6.77
CA HIS A 100 -3.63 -0.23 5.55
C HIS A 100 -2.32 -0.49 4.78
N ASN A 101 -1.33 0.40 4.88
CA ASN A 101 0.01 0.23 4.30
C ASN A 101 0.85 -0.87 4.98
N CYS A 102 0.46 -1.36 6.16
CA CYS A 102 1.20 -2.39 6.88
C CYS A 102 0.66 -3.81 6.65
N ILE A 103 -0.46 -3.98 5.93
CA ILE A 103 -1.14 -5.28 5.80
C ILE A 103 -1.22 -5.69 4.32
N TYR A 104 -0.58 -6.82 3.98
CA TYR A 104 -0.72 -7.46 2.67
C TYR A 104 -1.86 -8.49 2.70
N ARG A 105 -2.79 -8.40 1.73
CA ARG A 105 -3.90 -9.36 1.62
C ARG A 105 -3.97 -10.05 0.25
N GLY A 106 -3.90 -9.30 -0.85
CA GLY A 106 -3.92 -9.86 -2.20
C GLY A 106 -5.28 -10.36 -2.69
N LYS A 107 -6.38 -9.82 -2.17
CA LYS A 107 -7.76 -10.20 -2.53
C LYS A 107 -8.16 -9.63 -3.89
N TYR A 108 -8.91 -10.42 -4.67
CA TYR A 108 -9.62 -9.93 -5.84
C TYR A 108 -10.81 -9.07 -5.43
N LEU A 109 -10.88 -7.83 -5.91
CA LEU A 109 -11.89 -6.84 -5.55
C LEU A 109 -13.02 -6.69 -6.58
N GLY A 110 -12.91 -7.35 -7.73
CA GLY A 110 -13.92 -7.27 -8.79
C GLY A 110 -13.39 -6.71 -10.10
N SER A 111 -14.30 -6.52 -11.06
CA SER A 111 -14.00 -5.98 -12.40
C SER A 111 -14.23 -4.46 -12.51
N SER A 112 -14.55 -3.80 -11.39
CA SER A 112 -14.70 -2.34 -11.29
C SER A 112 -14.60 -1.91 -9.83
N VAL A 113 -14.27 -0.65 -9.59
CA VAL A 113 -14.32 -0.07 -8.24
C VAL A 113 -15.77 0.22 -7.89
N THR A 114 -16.25 -0.29 -6.76
CA THR A 114 -17.63 -0.11 -6.30
C THR A 114 -17.85 1.28 -5.68
N ALA A 115 -19.11 1.71 -5.58
CA ALA A 115 -19.45 2.97 -4.92
C ALA A 115 -18.99 3.02 -3.45
N ALA A 116 -19.07 1.90 -2.73
CA ALA A 116 -18.58 1.80 -1.35
C ALA A 116 -17.05 1.97 -1.28
N GLN A 117 -16.30 1.34 -2.19
CA GLN A 117 -14.84 1.51 -2.27
C GLN A 117 -14.46 2.95 -2.60
N TRP A 118 -15.16 3.60 -3.55
CA TRP A 118 -14.95 5.02 -3.84
C TRP A 118 -15.22 5.91 -2.63
N ALA A 119 -16.29 5.64 -1.88
CA ALA A 119 -16.60 6.36 -0.65
C ALA A 119 -15.49 6.17 0.42
N ALA A 120 -14.99 4.96 0.60
CA ALA A 120 -13.90 4.66 1.53
C ALA A 120 -12.58 5.35 1.13
N ILE A 121 -12.28 5.42 -0.17
CA ILE A 121 -11.12 6.17 -0.69
C ILE A 121 -11.29 7.66 -0.39
N LYS A 122 -12.46 8.24 -0.70
CA LYS A 122 -12.75 9.66 -0.46
C LYS A 122 -12.63 10.03 1.01
N ALA A 123 -13.14 9.19 1.89
CA ALA A 123 -13.10 9.39 3.33
C ALA A 123 -11.71 9.19 3.94
N GLY A 124 -10.79 8.54 3.21
CA GLY A 124 -9.48 8.15 3.73
C GLY A 124 -9.54 7.05 4.78
N THR A 125 -10.67 6.34 4.88
CA THR A 125 -10.80 5.17 5.77
C THR A 125 -10.28 3.89 5.14
N PHE A 126 -10.37 3.78 3.81
CA PHE A 126 -9.91 2.64 3.00
C PHE A 126 -10.53 1.30 3.42
N ASP A 127 -11.76 1.33 3.95
CA ASP A 127 -12.47 0.16 4.46
C ASP A 127 -12.45 -1.02 3.48
N ASP A 128 -12.06 -2.21 3.99
CA ASP A 128 -11.87 -3.47 3.24
C ASP A 128 -10.97 -3.34 1.98
N LEU A 129 -9.98 -2.43 2.01
CA LEU A 129 -8.93 -2.30 1.00
C LEU A 129 -7.56 -2.45 1.66
N TYR A 130 -6.69 -3.31 1.13
CA TYR A 130 -5.37 -3.60 1.71
C TYR A 130 -4.30 -3.70 0.62
N ILE A 131 -3.05 -3.60 1.02
CA ILE A 131 -1.93 -3.77 0.08
C ILE A 131 -2.02 -5.13 -0.60
N GLY A 132 -1.77 -5.13 -1.91
CA GLY A 132 -1.80 -6.33 -2.73
C GLY A 132 -3.18 -6.72 -3.25
N ASP A 133 -4.27 -6.16 -2.74
CA ASP A 133 -5.60 -6.33 -3.34
C ASP A 133 -5.63 -5.78 -4.77
N TYR A 134 -6.49 -6.31 -5.61
CA TYR A 134 -6.48 -5.93 -7.01
C TYR A 134 -7.86 -5.98 -7.68
N TRP A 135 -8.06 -5.10 -8.64
CA TRP A 135 -9.14 -5.17 -9.61
C TRP A 135 -8.62 -5.74 -10.92
N THR A 136 -9.46 -6.52 -11.62
CA THR A 136 -9.19 -6.95 -13.00
C THR A 136 -10.11 -6.20 -13.95
N ILE A 137 -9.61 -5.17 -14.60
CA ILE A 137 -10.39 -4.31 -15.50
C ILE A 137 -9.77 -4.37 -16.89
N GLY A 138 -10.59 -4.67 -17.91
CA GLY A 138 -10.09 -4.82 -19.27
C GLY A 138 -9.04 -5.94 -19.43
N GLY A 139 -9.08 -6.97 -18.58
CA GLY A 139 -8.11 -8.07 -18.58
C GLY A 139 -6.77 -7.75 -17.88
N ILE A 140 -6.62 -6.56 -17.30
CA ILE A 140 -5.42 -6.12 -16.59
C ILE A 140 -5.69 -6.14 -15.09
N ASN A 141 -4.78 -6.75 -14.32
CA ASN A 141 -4.79 -6.71 -12.87
C ASN A 141 -4.09 -5.44 -12.39
N TYR A 142 -4.85 -4.53 -11.79
CA TYR A 142 -4.35 -3.32 -11.15
C TYR A 142 -4.29 -3.54 -9.64
N ARG A 143 -3.09 -3.54 -9.09
CA ARG A 143 -2.83 -3.92 -7.70
C ARG A 143 -2.57 -2.71 -6.82
N ILE A 144 -3.15 -2.70 -5.63
CA ILE A 144 -2.92 -1.67 -4.61
C ILE A 144 -1.47 -1.75 -4.15
N ALA A 145 -0.74 -0.67 -4.40
CA ALA A 145 0.68 -0.55 -4.07
C ALA A 145 0.95 0.35 -2.87
N GLY A 146 0.05 1.28 -2.56
CA GLY A 146 0.16 2.18 -1.41
C GLY A 146 -1.10 3.00 -1.21
N PHE A 147 -1.34 3.41 0.02
CA PHE A 147 -2.40 4.32 0.43
C PHE A 147 -1.78 5.67 0.79
N ASP A 148 -2.34 6.76 0.28
CA ASP A 148 -1.91 8.14 0.56
C ASP A 148 -0.41 8.40 0.33
N TYR A 149 0.20 7.70 -0.63
CA TYR A 149 1.63 7.78 -0.89
C TYR A 149 2.11 9.17 -1.23
N PHE A 150 1.28 9.96 -1.92
CA PHE A 150 1.56 11.35 -2.29
C PHE A 150 0.93 12.38 -1.35
N TYR A 151 0.22 11.96 -0.29
CA TYR A 151 -0.48 12.86 0.62
C TYR A 151 0.51 13.76 1.38
N GLY A 152 0.26 15.07 1.35
CA GLY A 152 1.14 16.06 1.94
C GLY A 152 2.41 16.37 1.14
N ALA A 153 2.57 15.77 -0.05
CA ALA A 153 3.75 15.94 -0.90
C ALA A 153 3.51 16.93 -2.05
N GLY A 154 4.61 17.40 -2.64
CA GLY A 154 4.61 18.36 -3.74
C GLY A 154 4.93 19.80 -3.30
N ASP A 155 5.31 20.65 -4.27
CA ASP A 155 5.40 22.11 -4.08
C ASP A 155 4.01 22.73 -3.88
N THR A 156 2.99 22.09 -4.41
CA THR A 156 1.59 22.24 -4.04
C THR A 156 1.16 20.89 -3.44
N GLU A 157 0.92 20.90 -2.14
CA GLU A 157 0.63 19.67 -1.39
C GLU A 157 -0.61 18.96 -1.91
N CYS A 158 -0.50 17.65 -2.15
CA CYS A 158 -1.63 16.76 -2.36
C CYS A 158 -2.39 16.59 -1.04
N LYS A 159 -3.66 17.01 -0.99
CA LYS A 159 -4.52 16.92 0.22
C LYS A 159 -5.73 16.02 0.04
N VAL A 160 -5.74 15.19 -1.00
CA VAL A 160 -6.82 14.25 -1.25
C VAL A 160 -6.36 12.82 -0.96
N HIS A 161 -7.23 12.06 -0.33
CA HIS A 161 -7.00 10.64 -0.09
C HIS A 161 -7.01 9.86 -1.41
N HIS A 162 -6.08 8.94 -1.55
CA HIS A 162 -5.88 8.21 -2.80
C HIS A 162 -5.22 6.84 -2.59
N ILE A 163 -5.31 6.02 -3.60
CA ILE A 163 -4.66 4.71 -3.66
C ILE A 163 -3.72 4.68 -4.86
N VAL A 164 -2.45 4.35 -4.63
CA VAL A 164 -1.48 4.09 -5.71
C VAL A 164 -1.65 2.68 -6.23
N LEU A 165 -1.73 2.56 -7.55
CA LEU A 165 -1.90 1.31 -8.27
C LEU A 165 -0.71 1.04 -9.21
N VAL A 166 -0.40 -0.24 -9.37
CA VAL A 166 0.52 -0.74 -10.40
C VAL A 166 -0.12 -1.94 -11.11
N PRO A 167 0.04 -2.09 -12.44
CA PRO A 167 -0.38 -3.32 -13.11
C PRO A 167 0.54 -4.48 -12.74
N ASP A 168 -0.01 -5.71 -12.69
CA ASP A 168 0.80 -6.91 -12.39
C ASP A 168 1.84 -7.19 -13.48
N THR A 169 1.55 -6.81 -14.73
CA THR A 169 2.43 -7.00 -15.90
C THR A 169 2.67 -5.70 -16.65
N CYS A 170 3.70 -5.67 -17.48
CA CYS A 170 3.90 -4.57 -18.40
C CYS A 170 2.71 -4.46 -19.37
N LEU A 171 2.26 -3.25 -19.65
CA LEU A 171 1.15 -2.99 -20.57
C LEU A 171 1.58 -3.13 -22.04
N TYR A 172 2.79 -2.71 -22.34
CA TYR A 172 3.45 -2.81 -23.65
C TYR A 172 4.96 -2.61 -23.49
N SER A 173 5.69 -2.61 -24.61
CA SER A 173 7.11 -2.24 -24.66
C SER A 173 7.30 -0.91 -25.39
N GLN A 174 8.19 -0.06 -24.86
CA GLN A 174 8.49 1.27 -25.39
C GLN A 174 9.97 1.59 -25.20
N LYS A 175 10.56 2.31 -26.13
CA LYS A 175 11.87 2.95 -25.95
C LYS A 175 11.77 4.06 -24.91
N PHE A 176 12.86 4.24 -24.18
CA PHE A 176 12.93 5.39 -23.26
C PHE A 176 13.23 6.68 -24.02
N GLU A 177 14.14 6.59 -24.99
CA GLU A 177 14.54 7.65 -25.93
C GLU A 177 14.75 7.07 -27.33
N GLU A 178 14.71 7.90 -28.36
CA GLU A 178 14.98 7.44 -29.73
C GLU A 178 16.45 7.08 -29.95
N THR A 179 17.34 7.68 -29.16
CA THR A 179 18.79 7.43 -29.20
C THR A 179 19.32 7.12 -27.81
N ASN A 180 20.52 6.58 -27.69
CA ASN A 180 21.16 6.27 -26.43
C ASN A 180 21.63 7.54 -25.73
N THR A 181 20.70 8.24 -25.08
CA THR A 181 20.98 9.45 -24.32
C THR A 181 20.08 9.54 -23.08
N THR A 182 20.60 10.14 -22.02
CA THR A 182 19.83 10.54 -20.84
C THR A 182 19.81 12.06 -20.68
N ALA A 183 20.32 12.80 -21.66
CA ALA A 183 20.53 14.25 -21.57
C ALA A 183 19.27 15.03 -21.19
N ASN A 184 18.09 14.57 -21.65
CA ASN A 184 16.79 15.20 -21.37
C ASN A 184 16.22 14.86 -19.97
N GLY A 185 16.93 14.06 -19.19
CA GLY A 185 16.40 13.51 -17.94
C GLY A 185 15.15 12.67 -18.15
N TYR A 186 14.44 12.37 -17.07
CA TYR A 186 13.16 11.65 -17.17
C TYR A 186 12.07 12.51 -17.80
N TYR A 187 11.93 13.76 -17.32
CA TYR A 187 10.81 14.60 -17.76
C TYR A 187 10.83 14.91 -19.25
N GLY A 188 12.01 15.21 -19.82
CA GLY A 188 12.16 15.51 -21.25
C GLY A 188 12.23 14.28 -22.15
N SER A 189 12.21 13.06 -21.60
CA SER A 189 12.35 11.82 -22.38
C SER A 189 11.11 11.53 -23.24
N VAL A 190 11.31 10.78 -24.31
CA VAL A 190 10.22 10.26 -25.16
C VAL A 190 9.26 9.41 -24.33
N MET A 191 9.76 8.61 -23.37
CA MET A 191 8.95 7.83 -22.47
C MET A 191 7.92 8.72 -21.74
N LYS A 192 8.35 9.81 -21.12
CA LYS A 192 7.46 10.69 -20.35
C LYS A 192 6.57 11.54 -21.24
N GLN A 193 7.10 12.10 -22.33
CA GLN A 193 6.39 13.08 -23.17
C GLN A 193 5.31 12.44 -24.05
N SER A 194 5.53 11.21 -24.51
CA SER A 194 4.60 10.52 -25.42
C SER A 194 4.46 9.02 -25.13
N GLY A 195 5.48 8.37 -24.61
CA GLY A 195 5.52 6.93 -24.40
C GLY A 195 4.49 6.41 -23.43
N LEU A 196 4.08 7.21 -22.43
CA LEU A 196 3.05 6.86 -21.45
C LEU A 196 1.60 7.16 -21.89
N ALA A 197 1.39 7.80 -23.03
CA ALA A 197 0.05 8.21 -23.47
C ALA A 197 -0.92 7.02 -23.65
N SER A 198 -0.45 5.92 -24.20
CA SER A 198 -1.27 4.70 -24.37
C SER A 198 -1.63 4.07 -23.03
N ALA A 199 -0.70 4.06 -22.07
CA ALA A 199 -0.96 3.58 -20.71
C ALA A 199 -1.99 4.46 -20.00
N LEU A 200 -1.85 5.79 -20.10
CA LEU A 200 -2.81 6.72 -19.51
C LEU A 200 -4.21 6.51 -20.08
N SER A 201 -4.36 6.42 -21.40
CA SER A 201 -5.65 6.15 -22.06
C SER A 201 -6.28 4.84 -21.58
N THR A 202 -5.48 3.78 -21.44
CA THR A 202 -5.93 2.48 -20.92
C THR A 202 -6.42 2.60 -19.47
N ILE A 203 -5.69 3.32 -18.64
CA ILE A 203 -6.02 3.54 -17.22
C ILE A 203 -7.25 4.44 -17.07
N GLU A 204 -7.34 5.51 -17.86
CA GLU A 204 -8.53 6.38 -17.87
C GLU A 204 -9.79 5.64 -18.34
N THR A 205 -9.66 4.69 -19.27
CA THR A 205 -10.75 3.82 -19.69
C THR A 205 -11.17 2.87 -18.54
N ALA A 206 -10.22 2.38 -17.76
CA ALA A 206 -10.48 1.44 -16.67
C ALA A 206 -11.14 2.09 -15.45
N PHE A 207 -10.71 3.28 -15.06
CA PHE A 207 -11.11 3.93 -13.81
C PHE A 207 -11.94 5.20 -13.99
N GLY A 208 -11.99 5.76 -15.21
CA GLY A 208 -12.53 7.08 -15.50
C GLY A 208 -11.49 8.18 -15.34
N SER A 209 -11.37 9.09 -16.31
CA SER A 209 -10.37 10.16 -16.32
C SER A 209 -10.47 11.11 -15.12
N ALA A 210 -11.68 11.29 -14.56
CA ALA A 210 -11.93 12.12 -13.39
C ALA A 210 -11.39 11.49 -12.08
N HIS A 211 -11.13 10.19 -12.09
CA HIS A 211 -10.63 9.46 -10.91
C HIS A 211 -9.11 9.27 -10.93
N ILE A 212 -8.41 9.71 -11.95
CA ILE A 212 -6.95 9.65 -11.99
C ILE A 212 -6.39 10.91 -11.34
N LEU A 213 -5.68 10.71 -10.23
CA LEU A 213 -5.11 11.81 -9.46
C LEU A 213 -4.02 12.53 -10.26
N GLU A 214 -4.17 13.83 -10.40
CA GLU A 214 -3.08 14.70 -10.81
C GLU A 214 -2.41 15.26 -9.56
N HIS A 215 -1.10 15.09 -9.46
CA HIS A 215 -0.31 15.54 -8.33
C HIS A 215 1.01 16.16 -8.81
N ARG A 216 1.75 16.78 -7.88
CA ARG A 216 3.02 17.44 -8.17
C ARG A 216 4.18 16.52 -7.80
N GLU A 217 5.09 16.30 -8.75
CA GLU A 217 6.34 15.57 -8.52
C GLU A 217 7.54 16.33 -9.03
N TYR A 218 8.69 16.11 -8.37
CA TYR A 218 9.97 16.68 -8.80
C TYR A 218 10.66 15.72 -9.75
N PHE A 219 10.84 16.12 -11.00
CA PHE A 219 11.49 15.30 -12.02
C PHE A 219 12.82 15.88 -12.46
N CYS A 220 13.78 14.98 -12.68
CA CYS A 220 14.98 15.27 -13.44
C CYS A 220 14.58 15.64 -14.88
N ASN A 221 14.99 16.83 -15.34
CA ASN A 221 14.73 17.36 -16.68
C ASN A 221 15.99 17.60 -17.49
N ALA A 222 17.17 17.36 -16.91
CA ALA A 222 18.45 17.32 -17.63
C ALA A 222 19.46 16.43 -16.88
N CYS A 223 20.32 15.77 -17.64
CA CYS A 223 21.47 15.05 -17.12
C CYS A 223 22.77 15.55 -17.75
N ASN A 224 23.86 15.45 -16.99
CA ASN A 224 25.21 15.70 -17.50
C ASN A 224 25.56 14.65 -18.55
N THR A 225 25.90 15.09 -19.75
CA THR A 225 26.15 14.22 -20.90
C THR A 225 27.43 13.37 -20.79
N SER A 226 28.32 13.72 -19.86
CA SER A 226 29.56 12.95 -19.63
C SER A 226 29.41 11.91 -18.52
N THR A 227 28.55 12.16 -17.53
CA THR A 227 28.40 11.29 -16.35
C THR A 227 27.05 10.62 -16.23
N GLY A 228 26.03 11.09 -16.96
CA GLY A 228 24.64 10.64 -16.81
C GLY A 228 23.95 11.10 -15.52
N ARG A 229 24.65 11.85 -14.69
CA ARG A 229 24.08 12.32 -13.41
C ARG A 229 23.03 13.41 -13.66
N PRO A 230 21.91 13.37 -12.95
CA PRO A 230 20.96 14.47 -12.97
C PRO A 230 21.66 15.82 -12.74
N SER A 231 21.43 16.79 -13.58
CA SER A 231 22.03 18.13 -13.52
C SER A 231 21.01 19.24 -13.32
N ALA A 232 19.74 18.98 -13.60
CA ALA A 232 18.63 19.88 -13.33
C ALA A 232 17.35 19.09 -13.05
N GLY A 233 16.39 19.75 -12.38
CA GLY A 233 15.07 19.22 -12.11
C GLY A 233 14.09 20.35 -11.79
N ALA A 234 12.80 20.03 -11.88
CA ALA A 234 11.74 20.96 -11.54
C ALA A 234 10.48 20.20 -11.10
N TRP A 235 9.52 20.92 -10.53
CA TRP A 235 8.20 20.43 -10.19
C TRP A 235 7.27 20.42 -11.40
N TYR A 236 6.61 19.31 -11.62
CA TYR A 236 5.67 19.12 -12.72
C TYR A 236 4.39 18.46 -12.24
N SER A 237 3.26 18.79 -12.87
CA SER A 237 2.02 18.05 -12.70
C SER A 237 2.08 16.74 -13.47
N THR A 238 1.58 15.67 -12.86
CA THR A 238 1.57 14.35 -13.47
C THR A 238 0.38 13.52 -13.00
N LYS A 239 -0.11 12.63 -13.89
CA LYS A 239 -1.15 11.64 -13.62
C LYS A 239 -0.63 10.21 -13.66
N ILE A 240 0.49 10.00 -14.36
CA ILE A 240 1.05 8.69 -14.60
C ILE A 240 2.56 8.80 -14.77
N ASP A 241 3.27 7.87 -14.16
CA ASP A 241 4.73 7.76 -14.30
C ASP A 241 5.18 6.31 -14.29
N ILE A 242 6.42 6.07 -14.70
CA ILE A 242 7.12 4.84 -14.33
C ILE A 242 7.79 5.02 -12.98
N GLN A 243 8.02 3.91 -12.29
CA GLN A 243 8.52 3.88 -10.91
C GLN A 243 9.99 4.30 -10.84
N THR A 244 10.45 4.69 -9.66
CA THR A 244 11.88 4.86 -9.34
C THR A 244 12.44 3.58 -8.74
N GLU A 245 13.78 3.48 -8.66
CA GLU A 245 14.45 2.40 -7.92
C GLU A 245 14.05 2.44 -6.44
N GLU A 246 13.94 3.64 -5.87
CA GLU A 246 13.52 3.81 -4.47
C GLU A 246 12.09 3.31 -4.24
N MET A 247 11.16 3.56 -5.17
CA MET A 247 9.79 3.03 -5.08
C MET A 247 9.76 1.51 -5.14
N VAL A 248 10.68 0.88 -5.86
CA VAL A 248 10.72 -0.57 -6.03
C VAL A 248 11.56 -1.25 -4.95
N TYR A 249 12.78 -0.78 -4.69
CA TYR A 249 13.75 -1.44 -3.83
C TYR A 249 13.93 -0.79 -2.45
N GLY A 250 13.42 0.43 -2.27
CA GLY A 250 13.66 1.24 -1.06
C GLY A 250 15.00 1.97 -1.07
N THR A 251 15.81 1.76 -2.09
CA THR A 251 17.13 2.35 -2.26
C THR A 251 17.48 2.50 -3.74
N ARG A 252 18.52 3.26 -4.03
CA ARG A 252 19.12 3.31 -5.36
C ARG A 252 20.14 2.21 -5.50
N GLU A 253 20.01 1.41 -6.54
CA GLU A 253 20.92 0.32 -6.85
C GLU A 253 21.85 0.68 -8.02
N PHE A 254 21.32 1.13 -9.14
CA PHE A 254 22.05 1.47 -10.37
C PHE A 254 22.00 2.95 -10.71
N ALA A 255 21.02 3.70 -10.22
CA ALA A 255 20.88 5.11 -10.51
C ALA A 255 22.15 5.89 -10.15
N ALA A 256 22.51 6.83 -11.00
CA ALA A 256 23.64 7.71 -10.75
C ALA A 256 23.47 8.45 -9.42
N VAL A 257 24.29 8.11 -8.45
CA VAL A 257 24.31 8.79 -7.14
C VAL A 257 24.86 10.19 -7.34
N ASN A 258 24.12 11.16 -6.89
CA ASN A 258 24.53 12.55 -6.99
C ASN A 258 24.51 13.27 -5.64
N PRO A 259 25.40 12.90 -4.71
CA PRO A 259 25.41 13.48 -3.37
C PRO A 259 25.84 14.96 -3.32
N GLY A 260 26.28 15.54 -4.44
CA GLY A 260 26.84 16.89 -4.45
C GLY A 260 26.14 17.89 -5.36
N GLN A 261 25.00 17.55 -5.98
CA GLN A 261 24.30 18.49 -6.86
C GLN A 261 23.12 19.11 -6.11
N SER A 262 23.31 20.36 -5.75
CA SER A 262 22.47 21.08 -4.81
C SER A 262 21.02 21.28 -5.29
N ASP A 263 20.79 21.47 -6.58
CA ASP A 263 19.47 21.89 -7.07
C ASP A 263 18.44 20.74 -7.06
N ILE A 264 18.85 19.56 -7.50
CA ILE A 264 18.00 18.35 -7.41
C ILE A 264 17.88 17.90 -5.96
N TRP A 265 18.97 17.96 -5.22
CA TRP A 265 19.00 17.61 -3.82
C TRP A 265 18.04 18.44 -2.97
N ASN A 266 17.99 19.76 -3.19
CA ASN A 266 17.07 20.64 -2.49
C ASN A 266 15.59 20.34 -2.81
N GLY A 267 15.25 20.04 -4.05
CA GLY A 267 13.90 19.63 -4.41
C GLY A 267 13.49 18.35 -3.69
N PHE A 268 14.38 17.42 -3.60
CA PHE A 268 14.15 16.15 -2.92
C PHE A 268 14.04 16.26 -1.40
N HIS A 269 14.84 17.09 -0.75
CA HIS A 269 14.82 17.22 0.69
C HIS A 269 13.56 17.84 1.24
N ASN A 270 12.87 18.65 0.47
CA ASN A 270 11.77 19.45 0.97
C ASN A 270 10.41 18.77 0.83
N HIS A 271 10.22 17.84 -0.16
CA HIS A 271 8.88 17.36 -0.52
C HIS A 271 8.88 15.96 -1.16
N ASN A 272 9.46 14.96 -0.54
CA ASN A 272 9.92 13.88 -1.28
C ASN A 272 9.23 12.53 -1.02
N VAL A 273 8.32 12.18 -1.91
CA VAL A 273 7.69 10.86 -1.94
C VAL A 273 8.48 9.81 -2.72
N ALA A 274 9.37 10.22 -3.62
CA ALA A 274 10.09 9.31 -4.51
C ALA A 274 11.15 8.45 -3.79
N TYR A 275 11.42 8.68 -2.51
CA TYR A 275 12.41 7.96 -1.71
C TYR A 275 11.86 6.89 -0.79
N SER A 276 10.56 6.72 -0.73
CA SER A 276 9.99 5.62 0.03
C SER A 276 9.67 4.43 -0.87
N GLN A 277 9.95 3.23 -0.38
CA GLN A 277 9.51 2.02 -1.04
C GLN A 277 7.98 1.94 -1.03
N LEU A 278 7.40 1.54 -2.15
CA LEU A 278 5.97 1.25 -2.18
C LEU A 278 5.67 0.07 -1.23
N PRO A 279 4.68 0.19 -0.34
CA PRO A 279 4.31 -0.86 0.60
C PRO A 279 4.11 -2.22 -0.05
N LEU A 280 3.60 -2.26 -1.28
CA LEU A 280 3.46 -3.50 -2.04
C LEU A 280 4.75 -4.30 -2.12
N TYR A 281 5.84 -3.64 -2.48
CA TYR A 281 7.14 -4.32 -2.67
C TYR A 281 7.87 -4.57 -1.35
N ALA A 282 7.63 -3.74 -0.34
CA ALA A 282 8.15 -3.97 1.00
C ALA A 282 7.52 -5.21 1.64
N LEU A 283 6.22 -5.43 1.44
CA LEU A 283 5.47 -6.53 2.03
C LEU A 283 5.52 -7.82 1.19
N ASP A 284 5.60 -7.70 -0.14
CA ASP A 284 5.68 -8.85 -1.07
C ASP A 284 6.69 -8.61 -2.19
N LYS A 285 7.94 -8.98 -1.96
CA LYS A 285 9.03 -8.83 -2.91
C LYS A 285 8.81 -9.59 -4.23
N SER A 286 7.94 -10.62 -4.24
CA SER A 286 7.63 -11.37 -5.46
C SER A 286 6.92 -10.50 -6.51
N ARG A 287 6.33 -9.38 -6.09
CA ARG A 287 5.66 -8.41 -6.98
C ARG A 287 6.62 -7.53 -7.76
N ILE A 288 7.90 -7.50 -7.40
CA ILE A 288 8.93 -6.79 -8.17
C ILE A 288 9.14 -7.49 -9.51
N CYS A 289 9.32 -8.80 -9.50
CA CYS A 289 9.46 -9.62 -10.70
C CYS A 289 8.15 -9.70 -11.50
N ASN A 290 8.22 -9.59 -12.84
CA ASN A 290 7.08 -9.88 -13.71
C ASN A 290 7.45 -10.73 -14.95
N ARG A 291 8.60 -11.39 -14.92
CA ARG A 291 9.21 -12.22 -16.00
C ARG A 291 9.59 -11.47 -17.27
N THR A 292 9.28 -10.16 -17.33
CA THR A 292 9.69 -9.26 -18.41
C THR A 292 10.37 -8.08 -17.75
N TRP A 293 11.54 -7.69 -18.24
CA TRP A 293 12.19 -6.51 -17.71
C TRP A 293 11.39 -5.24 -18.02
N TYR A 294 11.42 -4.24 -17.14
CA TYR A 294 10.68 -3.00 -17.31
C TYR A 294 11.47 -1.79 -16.82
N TRP A 295 11.18 -0.66 -17.43
CA TRP A 295 11.87 0.60 -17.18
C TRP A 295 11.56 1.18 -15.81
N LEU A 296 12.59 1.78 -15.21
CA LEU A 296 12.53 2.72 -14.10
C LEU A 296 13.01 4.10 -14.56
N ARG A 297 12.56 5.17 -13.89
CA ARG A 297 12.83 6.54 -14.36
C ARG A 297 14.19 7.13 -13.98
N ASN A 298 15.00 6.40 -13.21
CA ASN A 298 16.31 6.87 -12.75
C ASN A 298 17.35 6.78 -13.87
N PRO A 299 18.08 7.88 -14.22
CA PRO A 299 19.23 7.78 -15.12
C PRO A 299 20.39 7.07 -14.42
N VAL A 300 21.08 6.20 -15.15
CA VAL A 300 22.22 5.39 -14.67
C VAL A 300 23.55 5.90 -15.23
N SER A 301 23.58 6.24 -16.49
CA SER A 301 24.77 6.68 -17.24
C SER A 301 24.38 7.69 -18.32
N PRO A 302 25.29 8.25 -19.09
CA PRO A 302 24.95 9.15 -20.19
C PRO A 302 24.00 8.56 -21.24
N SER A 303 23.85 7.23 -21.27
CA SER A 303 23.08 6.52 -22.29
C SER A 303 22.04 5.54 -21.74
N ASN A 304 22.02 5.28 -20.42
CA ASN A 304 21.23 4.20 -19.84
C ASN A 304 20.29 4.72 -18.74
N PHE A 305 19.06 4.18 -18.73
CA PHE A 305 18.15 4.30 -17.61
C PHE A 305 18.08 2.99 -16.80
N ALA A 306 17.68 3.11 -15.55
CA ALA A 306 17.47 1.97 -14.67
C ALA A 306 16.28 1.12 -15.12
N LEU A 307 16.31 -0.14 -14.75
CA LEU A 307 15.25 -1.11 -15.01
C LEU A 307 15.17 -2.15 -13.89
N VAL A 308 14.09 -2.88 -13.89
CA VAL A 308 13.96 -4.14 -13.17
C VAL A 308 14.13 -5.28 -14.17
N ASN A 309 15.04 -6.20 -13.93
CA ASN A 309 15.19 -7.40 -14.73
C ASN A 309 13.98 -8.34 -14.60
N GLY A 310 13.78 -9.23 -15.58
CA GLY A 310 12.62 -10.13 -15.61
C GLY A 310 12.50 -11.06 -14.40
N ASP A 311 13.61 -11.34 -13.71
CA ASP A 311 13.73 -12.13 -12.49
C ASP A 311 13.76 -11.31 -11.20
N GLY A 312 13.75 -9.96 -11.31
CA GLY A 312 13.59 -9.04 -10.19
C GLY A 312 14.76 -8.15 -9.83
N PRO A 313 16.03 -8.50 -10.06
CA PRO A 313 17.19 -7.64 -9.76
C PRO A 313 17.15 -6.31 -10.52
N ALA A 314 17.73 -5.28 -9.89
CA ALA A 314 17.97 -4.00 -10.54
C ALA A 314 18.97 -4.14 -11.70
N GLY A 315 18.86 -3.26 -12.67
CA GLY A 315 19.77 -3.19 -13.82
C GLY A 315 19.69 -1.84 -14.52
N GLY A 316 20.41 -1.71 -15.64
CA GLY A 316 20.35 -0.55 -16.51
C GLY A 316 20.49 -0.98 -17.96
N ASN A 317 19.78 -0.31 -18.86
CA ASN A 317 19.87 -0.59 -20.29
C ASN A 317 19.89 0.69 -21.12
N ALA A 318 20.34 0.55 -22.37
CA ALA A 318 20.43 1.63 -23.33
C ALA A 318 19.06 2.28 -23.58
N ALA A 319 18.99 3.60 -23.51
CA ALA A 319 17.74 4.35 -23.60
C ALA A 319 16.95 4.10 -24.89
N SER A 320 17.62 3.68 -25.97
CA SER A 320 16.98 3.36 -27.26
C SER A 320 16.42 1.94 -27.35
N ASP A 321 16.63 1.10 -26.34
CA ASP A 321 16.06 -0.25 -26.33
C ASP A 321 14.59 -0.22 -25.95
N ALA A 322 13.80 -1.15 -26.48
CA ALA A 322 12.40 -1.28 -26.15
C ALA A 322 12.24 -2.13 -24.89
N GLY A 323 11.82 -1.51 -23.79
CA GLY A 323 11.58 -2.17 -22.51
C GLY A 323 10.13 -2.10 -22.06
N GLY A 324 9.77 -2.95 -21.14
CA GLY A 324 8.42 -3.02 -20.60
C GLY A 324 7.99 -1.70 -19.93
N VAL A 325 6.76 -1.29 -20.18
CA VAL A 325 6.12 -0.16 -19.51
C VAL A 325 5.19 -0.70 -18.43
N ARG A 326 5.61 -0.54 -17.17
CA ARG A 326 4.83 -0.89 -15.98
C ARG A 326 4.62 0.38 -15.16
N PRO A 327 3.56 1.16 -15.49
CA PRO A 327 3.36 2.47 -14.87
C PRO A 327 2.90 2.36 -13.42
N CYS A 328 3.04 3.49 -12.70
CA CYS A 328 2.37 3.71 -11.44
C CYS A 328 1.50 4.97 -11.56
N PHE A 329 0.34 4.94 -10.93
CA PHE A 329 -0.64 6.03 -10.94
C PHE A 329 -1.48 5.96 -9.69
N ALA A 330 -2.19 7.04 -9.37
CA ALA A 330 -3.09 7.04 -8.22
C ALA A 330 -4.55 7.26 -8.64
N ILE A 331 -5.46 6.59 -7.94
CA ILE A 331 -6.90 6.80 -8.07
C ILE A 331 -7.45 7.49 -6.83
N TYR A 332 -8.44 8.35 -7.04
CA TYR A 332 -9.12 9.10 -5.98
C TYR A 332 -10.59 9.32 -6.33
N GLN A 333 -11.37 9.75 -5.35
CA GLN A 333 -12.74 10.21 -5.57
C GLN A 333 -12.82 11.71 -5.29
N ALA A 334 -13.16 12.49 -6.32
CA ALA A 334 -13.35 13.95 -6.21
C ALA A 334 -14.52 14.35 -5.31
#